data_66fad2503f7a6fe984a694222414a2f6
#
_entry.id   66fad2503f7a6fe984a694222414a2f6
#
_cell.length_a   1.000
_cell.length_b   1.000
_cell.length_c   1.000
_cell.angle_alpha   90.00
_cell.angle_beta   90.00
_cell.angle_gamma   90.00
#
_symmetry.space_group_name_H-M   'P 1'
#
loop_
_entity.id
_entity.type
_entity.pdbx_description
1 polymer ?
#
loop_
_entity_poly.entity_id
_entity_poly.type
_entity_poly.pdbx_seq_one_letter_code
_entity_poly.pdbx_strand_id
1 'polypeptide(L)'
;GHPVVDIAVFTGEEMPRRSILPERLVPSLPGIFGTERVESERIRLANEGQPLRVRPVGVTHSANMADPEKWVNPLRGYAYDSFNKDALLRLAKAENGRMTLPGGASYKVLVLPLPRPMNPDPTELSPEVKQKINELKEAGILIPSLPYKEDDFSSYGLERDLIVPEDIAWTHRQGEQGDIYFIANQQEETRTFTASMRIDGRKPECWNPVTGEITADIPYEQKSYRTE
;
A
#
# COMPACT_ATOMS: atom_id res chain seq x y z
N GLY A 1 -2.97 -5.07 -17.77
CA GLY A 1 -2.61 -3.71 -17.37
C GLY A 1 -1.55 -3.67 -16.28
N HIS A 2 -0.85 -2.57 -16.18
CA HIS A 2 0.15 -2.33 -15.14
C HIS A 2 -0.50 -1.73 -13.88
N PRO A 3 -0.03 -2.03 -12.68
CA PRO A 3 -0.49 -1.34 -11.49
C PRO A 3 -0.09 0.15 -11.57
N VAL A 4 -0.98 1.02 -11.15
CA VAL A 4 -0.68 2.46 -10.97
C VAL A 4 -0.32 2.67 -9.52
N VAL A 5 0.95 2.94 -9.26
CA VAL A 5 1.53 3.04 -7.93
C VAL A 5 2.55 4.17 -7.95
N ASP A 6 2.40 5.14 -7.08
CA ASP A 6 3.28 6.30 -7.04
C ASP A 6 4.26 6.29 -5.87
N ILE A 7 4.03 5.42 -4.88
CA ILE A 7 4.81 5.39 -3.65
C ILE A 7 5.50 4.04 -3.49
N ALA A 8 6.81 4.09 -3.34
CA ALA A 8 7.64 2.96 -2.97
C ALA A 8 7.91 2.98 -1.47
N VAL A 9 7.76 1.84 -0.82
CA VAL A 9 8.00 1.71 0.60
C VAL A 9 9.16 0.78 0.85
N PHE A 10 10.24 1.32 1.37
CA PHE A 10 11.38 0.53 1.78
C PHE A 10 11.12 -0.13 3.14
N THR A 11 11.13 -1.45 3.18
CA THR A 11 10.82 -2.20 4.40
C THR A 11 11.97 -2.29 5.40
N GLY A 12 13.14 -1.78 5.06
CA GLY A 12 14.36 -1.88 5.84
C GLY A 12 15.28 -3.00 5.33
N GLU A 13 16.43 -3.12 5.95
CA GLU A 13 17.47 -4.09 5.57
C GLU A 13 17.21 -5.47 6.16
N GLU A 14 16.62 -5.51 7.35
CA GLU A 14 16.27 -6.75 8.02
C GLU A 14 14.89 -7.25 7.56
N MET A 15 14.84 -8.46 7.09
CA MET A 15 13.55 -9.11 6.89
C MET A 15 12.88 -9.36 8.24
N PRO A 16 11.60 -9.02 8.40
CA PRO A 16 10.87 -9.40 9.59
C PRO A 16 10.93 -10.91 9.77
N ARG A 17 11.50 -11.37 10.85
CA ARG A 17 11.62 -12.82 11.18
C ARG A 17 10.28 -13.45 11.51
N ARG A 18 9.27 -12.64 11.79
CA ARG A 18 7.90 -13.08 12.10
C ARG A 18 6.87 -12.18 11.44
N SER A 19 5.94 -12.82 10.80
CA SER A 19 4.67 -12.21 10.42
C SER A 19 3.65 -12.40 11.54
N ILE A 20 2.86 -11.36 11.78
CA ILE A 20 1.68 -11.46 12.63
C ILE A 20 0.53 -11.91 11.74
N LEU A 21 -0.03 -13.09 12.03
CA LEU A 21 -1.20 -13.57 11.30
C LEU A 21 -2.42 -12.78 11.74
N PRO A 22 -3.27 -12.34 10.81
CA PRO A 22 -4.57 -11.81 11.15
C PRO A 22 -5.39 -12.81 11.96
N GLU A 23 -6.04 -12.38 13.02
CA GLU A 23 -6.84 -13.24 13.89
C GLU A 23 -7.85 -14.11 13.13
N ARG A 24 -8.46 -13.54 12.12
CA ARG A 24 -9.44 -14.27 11.27
C ARG A 24 -8.86 -15.44 10.47
N LEU A 25 -7.54 -15.46 10.23
CA LEU A 25 -6.89 -16.53 9.47
C LEU A 25 -6.46 -17.68 10.39
N VAL A 26 -6.32 -17.44 11.68
CA VAL A 26 -5.88 -18.44 12.65
C VAL A 26 -6.79 -19.68 12.65
N PRO A 27 -8.12 -19.57 12.62
CA PRO A 27 -9.00 -20.74 12.57
C PRO A 27 -8.87 -21.58 11.30
N SER A 28 -8.35 -21.02 10.21
CA SER A 28 -8.19 -21.74 8.95
C SER A 28 -6.87 -22.51 8.84
N LEU A 29 -5.95 -22.33 9.78
CA LEU A 29 -4.61 -22.90 9.75
C LEU A 29 -4.48 -24.36 10.24
N PRO A 30 -5.39 -24.97 11.02
CA PRO A 30 -5.21 -26.33 11.53
C PRO A 30 -4.89 -27.37 10.46
N GLY A 31 -5.50 -27.25 9.29
CA GLY A 31 -5.26 -28.14 8.16
C GLY A 31 -3.86 -28.03 7.53
N ILE A 32 -3.16 -26.91 7.80
CA ILE A 32 -1.85 -26.61 7.21
C ILE A 32 -0.72 -26.80 8.24
N PHE A 33 -0.92 -26.31 9.46
CA PHE A 33 0.14 -26.22 10.47
C PHE A 33 -0.08 -27.09 11.70
N GLY A 34 -1.22 -27.72 11.83
CA GLY A 34 -1.62 -28.49 13.02
C GLY A 34 -2.18 -27.60 14.13
N THR A 35 -2.98 -28.23 14.99
CA THR A 35 -3.73 -27.55 16.05
C THR A 35 -2.84 -26.88 17.09
N GLU A 36 -1.73 -27.52 17.45
CA GLU A 36 -0.80 -26.99 18.46
C GLU A 36 -0.16 -25.67 18.03
N ARG A 37 0.26 -25.60 16.76
CA ARG A 37 0.85 -24.37 16.21
C ARG A 37 -0.17 -23.25 16.08
N VAL A 38 -1.39 -23.59 15.68
CA VAL A 38 -2.49 -22.62 15.59
C VAL A 38 -2.82 -22.05 16.96
N GLU A 39 -2.90 -22.89 17.98
CA GLU A 39 -3.15 -22.45 19.36
C GLU A 39 -2.02 -21.55 19.89
N SER A 40 -0.78 -21.92 19.63
CA SER A 40 0.38 -21.08 19.97
C SER A 40 0.32 -19.70 19.31
N GLU A 41 -0.04 -19.64 18.03
CA GLU A 41 -0.22 -18.37 17.34
C GLU A 41 -1.43 -17.57 17.84
N ARG A 42 -2.52 -18.25 18.19
CA ARG A 42 -3.69 -17.61 18.78
C ARG A 42 -3.37 -16.95 20.14
N ILE A 43 -2.65 -17.66 20.99
CA ILE A 43 -2.18 -17.12 22.29
C ILE A 43 -1.25 -15.92 22.05
N ARG A 44 -0.36 -16.01 21.09
CA ARG A 44 0.54 -14.93 20.73
C ARG A 44 -0.21 -13.70 20.21
N LEU A 45 -1.23 -13.90 19.38
CA LEU A 45 -2.08 -12.82 18.85
C LEU A 45 -2.94 -12.19 19.92
N ALA A 46 -3.45 -13.00 20.87
CA ALA A 46 -4.19 -12.51 22.03
C ALA A 46 -3.30 -11.74 23.01
N ASN A 47 -1.98 -11.84 22.86
CA ASN A 47 -0.99 -11.16 23.70
C ASN A 47 -1.03 -11.58 25.18
N GLU A 48 -1.51 -12.75 25.45
CA GLU A 48 -1.51 -13.29 26.81
C GLU A 48 -0.06 -13.54 27.26
N GLY A 49 0.37 -12.82 28.30
CA GLY A 49 1.72 -12.90 28.82
C GLY A 49 2.83 -12.37 27.89
N GLN A 50 2.49 -11.65 26.81
CA GLN A 50 3.44 -11.07 25.89
C GLN A 50 3.41 -9.54 25.94
N PRO A 51 4.55 -8.85 26.08
CA PRO A 51 4.58 -7.39 26.10
C PRO A 51 4.30 -6.74 24.75
N LEU A 52 4.15 -7.52 23.68
CA LEU A 52 4.21 -7.04 22.31
C LEU A 52 2.93 -7.27 21.50
N ARG A 53 1.79 -6.94 22.06
CA ARG A 53 0.64 -6.70 21.20
C ARG A 53 0.63 -5.27 20.65
N VAL A 54 1.79 -4.75 20.32
CA VAL A 54 1.86 -3.53 19.54
C VAL A 54 1.57 -3.93 18.10
N ARG A 55 0.38 -3.60 17.64
CA ARG A 55 0.10 -3.67 16.21
C ARG A 55 1.07 -2.74 15.52
N PRO A 56 1.77 -3.20 14.51
CA PRO A 56 2.66 -2.35 13.79
C PRO A 56 1.88 -1.15 13.24
N VAL A 57 2.42 0.05 13.43
CA VAL A 57 1.86 1.29 12.93
C VAL A 57 2.66 1.69 11.69
N GLY A 58 1.99 2.26 10.70
CA GLY A 58 2.64 2.72 9.47
C GLY A 58 2.77 1.61 8.43
N VAL A 59 3.85 1.61 7.69
CA VAL A 59 4.09 0.73 6.54
C VAL A 59 4.16 -0.77 6.84
N THR A 60 3.74 -1.16 7.94
CA THR A 60 3.67 -2.54 8.37
C THR A 60 2.56 -3.34 7.72
N HIS A 61 1.90 -2.75 6.80
CA HIS A 61 0.95 -3.40 5.93
C HIS A 61 1.61 -4.04 4.71
N SER A 62 2.64 -4.84 4.90
CA SER A 62 2.73 -5.95 4.00
C SER A 62 1.41 -6.68 4.19
N ALA A 63 0.68 -6.80 3.11
CA ALA A 63 -0.75 -7.04 3.05
C ALA A 63 -1.35 -8.16 3.93
N ASN A 64 -0.54 -8.93 4.58
CA ASN A 64 -0.95 -10.11 5.33
C ASN A 64 -0.83 -9.94 6.84
N MET A 65 -0.50 -8.72 7.30
CA MET A 65 0.03 -8.57 8.65
C MET A 65 -0.74 -7.59 9.50
N ALA A 66 -1.61 -6.82 8.86
CA ALA A 66 -2.52 -5.95 9.56
C ALA A 66 -3.82 -6.69 9.88
N ASP A 67 -4.49 -6.25 10.90
CA ASP A 67 -5.88 -6.58 11.17
C ASP A 67 -6.73 -6.06 9.99
N PRO A 68 -7.26 -6.94 9.14
CA PRO A 68 -7.98 -6.51 7.95
C PRO A 68 -9.28 -5.79 8.25
N GLU A 69 -9.82 -5.94 9.47
CA GLU A 69 -11.02 -5.24 9.91
C GLU A 69 -10.73 -3.78 10.30
N LYS A 70 -9.44 -3.48 10.55
CA LYS A 70 -8.97 -2.13 10.89
C LYS A 70 -7.96 -1.59 9.90
N TRP A 71 -7.88 -2.21 8.75
CA TRP A 71 -6.94 -1.78 7.74
C TRP A 71 -7.43 -0.51 7.06
N VAL A 72 -6.79 0.57 7.40
CA VAL A 72 -6.90 1.84 6.71
C VAL A 72 -5.58 2.03 5.95
N ASN A 73 -5.66 2.32 4.67
CA ASN A 73 -4.48 2.68 3.91
C ASN A 73 -3.88 3.97 4.49
N PRO A 74 -2.69 3.93 5.12
CA PRO A 74 -2.12 5.12 5.76
C PRO A 74 -1.80 6.23 4.77
N LEU A 75 -1.72 5.90 3.49
CA LEU A 75 -1.42 6.84 2.42
C LEU A 75 -2.66 7.44 1.75
N ARG A 76 -3.85 7.06 2.20
CA ARG A 76 -5.14 7.70 1.85
C ARG A 76 -5.26 8.17 0.40
N GLY A 77 -5.61 7.25 -0.48
CA GLY A 77 -5.80 7.57 -1.90
C GLY A 77 -4.54 7.52 -2.76
N TYR A 78 -3.43 7.07 -2.20
CA TYR A 78 -2.22 6.68 -2.92
C TYR A 78 -2.04 5.18 -2.86
N ALA A 79 -1.69 4.56 -3.98
CA ALA A 79 -1.24 3.18 -3.99
C ALA A 79 0.26 3.11 -3.74
N TYR A 80 0.71 2.06 -3.06
CA TYR A 80 2.10 1.84 -2.76
C TYR A 80 2.51 0.38 -2.95
N ASP A 81 3.77 0.18 -3.30
CA ASP A 81 4.44 -1.11 -3.28
C ASP A 81 5.54 -1.12 -2.22
N SER A 82 5.75 -2.26 -1.58
CA SER A 82 6.85 -2.46 -0.65
C SER A 82 7.97 -3.28 -1.28
N PHE A 83 9.21 -2.95 -0.94
CA PHE A 83 10.39 -3.62 -1.46
C PHE A 83 11.52 -3.69 -0.42
N ASN A 84 12.44 -4.61 -0.62
CA ASN A 84 13.53 -4.90 0.29
C ASN A 84 14.87 -4.28 -0.15
N LYS A 85 15.93 -4.52 0.64
CA LYS A 85 17.29 -4.06 0.37
C LYS A 85 17.81 -4.53 -0.99
N ASP A 86 17.59 -5.78 -1.36
CA ASP A 86 18.08 -6.31 -2.63
C ASP A 86 17.47 -5.56 -3.83
N ALA A 87 16.16 -5.32 -3.80
CA ALA A 87 15.50 -4.55 -4.84
C ALA A 87 15.99 -3.10 -4.89
N LEU A 88 16.20 -2.46 -3.72
CA LEU A 88 16.75 -1.11 -3.66
C LEU A 88 18.14 -1.01 -4.31
N LEU A 89 19.05 -1.87 -3.91
CA LEU A 89 20.44 -1.78 -4.35
C LEU A 89 20.67 -2.24 -5.78
N ARG A 90 20.01 -3.33 -6.17
CA ARG A 90 20.28 -4.01 -7.43
C ARG A 90 19.34 -3.62 -8.57
N LEU A 91 18.09 -3.31 -8.27
CA LEU A 91 17.05 -3.11 -9.27
C LEU A 91 16.61 -1.66 -9.43
N ALA A 92 16.62 -0.87 -8.34
CA ALA A 92 16.12 0.50 -8.39
C ALA A 92 17.04 1.41 -9.21
N LYS A 93 16.42 2.13 -10.16
CA LYS A 93 17.05 3.16 -10.96
C LYS A 93 16.30 4.48 -10.81
N ALA A 94 16.99 5.58 -11.07
CA ALA A 94 16.36 6.89 -11.14
C ALA A 94 16.25 7.31 -12.61
N GLU A 95 15.03 7.55 -13.06
CA GLU A 95 14.73 7.96 -14.43
C GLU A 95 13.65 9.06 -14.41
N ASN A 96 13.96 10.21 -14.99
CA ASN A 96 13.03 11.35 -15.10
C ASN A 96 12.40 11.79 -13.75
N GLY A 97 13.18 11.80 -12.66
CA GLY A 97 12.71 12.16 -11.32
C GLY A 97 11.77 11.14 -10.66
N ARG A 98 11.80 9.90 -11.15
CA ARG A 98 11.06 8.77 -10.59
C ARG A 98 12.02 7.60 -10.35
N MET A 99 11.76 6.83 -9.31
CA MET A 99 12.42 5.55 -9.09
C MET A 99 11.71 4.48 -9.91
N THR A 100 12.46 3.76 -10.73
CA THR A 100 11.92 2.68 -11.58
C THR A 100 12.47 1.33 -11.15
N LEU A 101 11.65 0.30 -11.34
CA LEU A 101 12.01 -1.10 -11.17
C LEU A 101 11.78 -1.88 -12.48
N PRO A 102 12.43 -3.03 -12.69
CA PRO A 102 12.14 -3.89 -13.84
C PRO A 102 10.65 -4.25 -13.90
N GLY A 103 10.10 -4.30 -15.11
CA GLY A 103 8.66 -4.56 -15.31
C GLY A 103 7.79 -3.31 -15.39
N GLY A 104 8.39 -2.11 -15.37
CA GLY A 104 7.70 -0.84 -15.61
C GLY A 104 7.12 -0.16 -14.37
N ALA A 105 7.33 -0.72 -13.18
CA ALA A 105 6.93 -0.05 -11.94
C ALA A 105 7.73 1.26 -11.76
N SER A 106 7.05 2.34 -11.41
CA SER A 106 7.61 3.69 -11.37
C SER A 106 7.00 4.51 -10.23
N TYR A 107 7.86 5.05 -9.36
CA TYR A 107 7.46 5.69 -8.12
C TYR A 107 8.01 7.11 -8.02
N LYS A 108 7.18 8.04 -7.55
CA LYS A 108 7.57 9.43 -7.31
C LYS A 108 8.12 9.65 -5.90
N VAL A 109 7.63 8.87 -4.95
CA VAL A 109 7.94 8.99 -3.53
C VAL A 109 8.59 7.72 -3.03
N LEU A 110 9.63 7.85 -2.23
CA LEU A 110 10.26 6.77 -1.48
C LEU A 110 10.06 7.00 0.01
N VAL A 111 9.28 6.14 0.65
CA VAL A 111 9.07 6.14 2.11
C VAL A 111 10.08 5.22 2.78
N LEU A 112 10.77 5.75 3.78
CA LEU A 112 11.73 5.00 4.58
C LEU A 112 11.04 4.35 5.80
N PRO A 113 11.61 3.25 6.33
CA PRO A 113 11.00 2.54 7.44
C PRO A 113 11.01 3.37 8.73
N LEU A 114 9.94 3.23 9.52
CA LEU A 114 9.85 3.75 10.88
C LEU A 114 10.25 2.69 11.92
N PRO A 115 10.67 3.10 13.12
CA PRO A 115 10.86 2.19 14.25
C PRO A 115 9.63 1.32 14.50
N ARG A 116 9.82 0.04 14.68
CA ARG A 116 8.76 -0.93 14.98
C ARG A 116 9.34 -2.08 15.82
N PRO A 117 8.49 -2.86 16.54
CA PRO A 117 8.98 -3.91 17.42
C PRO A 117 9.92 -4.93 16.80
N MET A 118 9.77 -5.17 15.48
CA MET A 118 10.61 -6.12 14.75
C MET A 118 11.84 -5.48 14.09
N ASN A 119 11.88 -4.16 14.04
CA ASN A 119 12.98 -3.35 13.57
C ASN A 119 12.99 -2.05 14.38
N PRO A 120 13.55 -2.06 15.63
CA PRO A 120 13.53 -0.90 16.51
C PRO A 120 14.41 0.25 16.02
N ASP A 121 15.47 -0.06 15.24
CA ASP A 121 16.42 0.92 14.72
C ASP A 121 16.48 0.89 13.18
N PRO A 122 15.37 1.24 12.49
CA PRO A 122 15.36 1.26 11.03
C PRO A 122 16.22 2.37 10.42
N THR A 123 16.70 3.29 11.25
CA THR A 123 17.55 4.42 10.86
C THR A 123 19.03 4.03 10.77
N GLU A 124 19.43 2.92 11.35
CA GLU A 124 20.76 2.35 11.18
C GLU A 124 20.87 1.58 9.86
N LEU A 125 20.84 2.35 8.77
CA LEU A 125 21.04 1.80 7.44
C LEU A 125 22.52 1.63 7.14
N SER A 126 22.87 0.58 6.41
CA SER A 126 24.24 0.35 5.95
C SER A 126 24.72 1.52 5.06
N PRO A 127 26.04 1.73 4.95
CA PRO A 127 26.59 2.79 4.10
C PRO A 127 26.12 2.70 2.64
N GLU A 128 26.03 1.51 2.10
CA GLU A 128 25.59 1.26 0.74
C GLU A 128 24.11 1.64 0.51
N VAL A 129 23.25 1.36 1.49
CA VAL A 129 21.82 1.76 1.43
C VAL A 129 21.69 3.27 1.57
N LYS A 130 22.43 3.90 2.50
CA LYS A 130 22.46 5.36 2.64
C LYS A 130 22.93 6.04 1.36
N GLN A 131 23.99 5.53 0.74
CA GLN A 131 24.46 6.04 -0.54
C GLN A 131 23.38 5.95 -1.61
N LYS A 132 22.74 4.78 -1.75
CA LYS A 132 21.68 4.59 -2.75
C LYS A 132 20.47 5.50 -2.54
N ILE A 133 20.07 5.70 -1.29
CA ILE A 133 18.99 6.64 -0.94
C ILE A 133 19.37 8.07 -1.32
N ASN A 134 20.64 8.49 -1.07
CA ASN A 134 21.11 9.80 -1.45
C ASN A 134 21.14 9.99 -2.98
N GLU A 135 21.61 8.99 -3.73
CA GLU A 135 21.56 8.99 -5.21
C GLU A 135 20.13 9.20 -5.72
N LEU A 136 19.17 8.49 -5.16
CA LEU A 136 17.75 8.62 -5.54
C LEU A 136 17.21 10.02 -5.20
N LYS A 137 17.56 10.54 -4.03
CA LYS A 137 17.18 11.89 -3.59
C LYS A 137 17.74 12.98 -4.51
N GLU A 138 19.01 12.90 -4.86
CA GLU A 138 19.69 13.83 -5.79
C GLU A 138 19.09 13.76 -7.20
N ALA A 139 18.60 12.60 -7.60
CA ALA A 139 17.88 12.39 -8.86
C ALA A 139 16.42 12.91 -8.86
N GLY A 140 15.96 13.51 -7.74
CA GLY A 140 14.66 14.16 -7.64
C GLY A 140 13.51 13.27 -7.15
N ILE A 141 13.80 12.08 -6.62
CA ILE A 141 12.80 11.27 -5.93
C ILE A 141 12.49 11.92 -4.58
N LEU A 142 11.20 12.14 -4.30
CA LEU A 142 10.77 12.69 -3.03
C LEU A 142 10.95 11.68 -1.90
N ILE A 143 11.71 12.05 -0.89
CA ILE A 143 11.89 11.24 0.32
C ILE A 143 11.42 12.06 1.52
N PRO A 144 10.22 11.78 2.05
CA PRO A 144 9.69 12.46 3.23
C PRO A 144 10.60 12.24 4.44
N SER A 145 10.70 13.27 5.30
CA SER A 145 11.47 13.19 6.52
C SER A 145 10.80 12.30 7.57
N LEU A 146 11.62 11.66 8.41
CA LEU A 146 11.13 10.88 9.55
C LEU A 146 10.93 11.77 10.80
N PRO A 147 9.94 11.49 11.63
CA PRO A 147 8.88 10.51 11.45
C PRO A 147 7.93 10.94 10.33
N TYR A 148 7.56 9.96 9.49
CA TYR A 148 6.65 10.19 8.40
C TYR A 148 5.27 10.64 8.91
N LYS A 149 4.83 11.80 8.45
CA LYS A 149 3.56 12.43 8.87
C LYS A 149 2.70 12.88 7.69
N GLU A 150 3.31 13.03 6.52
CA GLU A 150 2.59 13.41 5.32
C GLU A 150 1.68 12.26 4.88
N ASP A 151 0.44 12.60 4.62
CA ASP A 151 -0.55 11.74 3.95
C ASP A 151 -1.09 12.40 2.67
N ASP A 152 -0.52 13.55 2.31
CA ASP A 152 -0.86 14.32 1.14
C ASP A 152 0.42 14.84 0.45
N PHE A 153 0.60 14.45 -0.79
CA PHE A 153 1.76 14.80 -1.62
C PHE A 153 1.42 15.78 -2.74
N SER A 154 0.23 16.38 -2.73
CA SER A 154 -0.22 17.32 -3.77
C SER A 154 0.67 18.55 -3.88
N SER A 155 1.20 19.05 -2.75
CA SER A 155 2.17 20.14 -2.72
C SER A 155 3.49 19.82 -3.45
N TYR A 156 3.77 18.55 -3.66
CA TYR A 156 4.92 18.05 -4.45
C TYR A 156 4.54 17.64 -5.88
N GLY A 157 3.34 18.02 -6.32
CA GLY A 157 2.83 17.68 -7.64
C GLY A 157 2.40 16.24 -7.82
N LEU A 158 2.08 15.55 -6.73
CA LEU A 158 1.52 14.20 -6.75
C LEU A 158 0.14 14.18 -6.10
N GLU A 159 -0.89 14.28 -6.93
CA GLU A 159 -2.28 14.20 -6.51
C GLU A 159 -2.68 12.77 -6.13
N ARG A 160 -3.67 12.65 -5.22
CA ARG A 160 -4.26 11.35 -4.85
C ARG A 160 -4.83 10.67 -6.09
N ASP A 161 -4.56 9.39 -6.25
CA ASP A 161 -5.07 8.61 -7.37
C ASP A 161 -6.58 8.39 -7.25
N LEU A 162 -7.04 7.98 -6.07
CA LEU A 162 -8.45 7.83 -5.76
C LEU A 162 -8.80 8.53 -4.44
N ILE A 163 -9.91 9.28 -4.43
CA ILE A 163 -10.48 9.86 -3.21
C ILE A 163 -11.82 9.18 -2.96
N VAL A 164 -11.87 8.42 -1.87
CA VAL A 164 -13.03 7.68 -1.37
C VAL A 164 -13.03 7.70 0.15
N PRO A 165 -14.10 7.28 0.84
CA PRO A 165 -14.08 7.07 2.29
C PRO A 165 -12.94 6.14 2.73
N GLU A 166 -12.38 6.39 3.92
CA GLU A 166 -11.15 5.74 4.39
C GLU A 166 -11.23 4.21 4.50
N ASP A 167 -12.42 3.68 4.72
CA ASP A 167 -12.71 2.26 4.89
C ASP A 167 -13.10 1.55 3.58
N ILE A 168 -12.91 2.21 2.45
CA ILE A 168 -13.05 1.61 1.12
C ILE A 168 -11.67 1.12 0.65
N ALA A 169 -11.59 -0.17 0.36
CA ALA A 169 -10.40 -0.74 -0.27
C ALA A 169 -10.46 -0.57 -1.80
N TRP A 170 -9.30 -0.36 -2.41
CA TRP A 170 -9.23 -0.18 -3.84
C TRP A 170 -7.88 -0.55 -4.44
N THR A 171 -7.87 -0.80 -5.74
CA THR A 171 -6.66 -0.91 -6.55
C THR A 171 -6.88 -0.24 -7.90
N HIS A 172 -5.82 0.26 -8.51
CA HIS A 172 -5.85 0.85 -9.85
C HIS A 172 -4.87 0.12 -10.78
N ARG A 173 -5.35 -0.21 -11.96
CA ARG A 173 -4.55 -0.78 -13.05
C ARG A 173 -4.80 -0.02 -14.34
N GLN A 174 -3.72 0.34 -15.03
CA GLN A 174 -3.78 1.00 -16.33
C GLN A 174 -3.45 0.00 -17.45
N GLY A 175 -4.30 -0.04 -18.46
CA GLY A 175 -4.11 -0.80 -19.69
C GLY A 175 -4.07 0.10 -20.92
N GLU A 176 -3.85 -0.50 -22.09
CA GLU A 176 -3.84 0.24 -23.35
C GLU A 176 -5.20 0.87 -23.67
N GLN A 177 -6.28 0.21 -23.30
CA GLN A 177 -7.66 0.62 -23.63
C GLN A 177 -8.33 1.44 -22.51
N GLY A 178 -7.78 1.47 -21.32
CA GLY A 178 -8.41 2.16 -20.20
C GLY A 178 -7.77 1.91 -18.87
N ASP A 179 -8.39 2.51 -17.88
CA ASP A 179 -8.01 2.41 -16.48
C ASP A 179 -9.09 1.58 -15.75
N ILE A 180 -8.67 0.73 -14.83
CA ILE A 180 -9.56 -0.13 -14.05
C ILE A 180 -9.33 0.15 -12.57
N TYR A 181 -10.33 0.71 -11.91
CA TYR A 181 -10.40 0.82 -10.47
C TYR A 181 -11.24 -0.32 -9.92
N PHE A 182 -10.65 -1.20 -9.14
CA PHE A 182 -11.39 -2.16 -8.36
C PHE A 182 -11.64 -1.57 -6.98
N ILE A 183 -12.90 -1.41 -6.61
CA ILE A 183 -13.33 -0.75 -5.37
C ILE A 183 -14.17 -1.74 -4.56
N ALA A 184 -13.83 -1.92 -3.29
CA ALA A 184 -14.50 -2.87 -2.41
C ALA A 184 -14.90 -2.22 -1.08
N ASN A 185 -16.17 -2.34 -0.74
CA ASN A 185 -16.65 -2.01 0.59
C ASN A 185 -16.15 -3.05 1.60
N GLN A 186 -15.48 -2.59 2.65
CA GLN A 186 -14.96 -3.44 3.71
C GLN A 186 -15.96 -3.64 4.87
N GLN A 187 -17.13 -3.02 4.77
CA GLN A 187 -18.19 -3.10 5.77
C GLN A 187 -19.33 -3.99 5.28
N GLU A 188 -20.10 -4.56 6.20
CA GLU A 188 -21.27 -5.39 5.89
C GLU A 188 -22.45 -4.56 5.34
N GLU A 189 -22.51 -3.29 5.71
CA GLU A 189 -23.59 -2.40 5.32
C GLU A 189 -23.44 -1.86 3.90
N THR A 190 -24.55 -1.77 3.17
CA THR A 190 -24.59 -1.13 1.86
C THR A 190 -24.36 0.37 2.00
N ARG A 191 -23.46 0.91 1.17
CA ARG A 191 -23.07 2.33 1.22
C ARG A 191 -23.15 2.95 -0.16
N THR A 192 -23.44 4.25 -0.15
CA THR A 192 -23.36 5.11 -1.33
C THR A 192 -22.34 6.21 -1.07
N PHE A 193 -21.43 6.43 -1.99
CA PHE A 193 -20.40 7.48 -1.90
C PHE A 193 -19.98 7.93 -3.29
N THR A 194 -19.35 9.09 -3.35
CA THR A 194 -18.69 9.56 -4.57
C THR A 194 -17.24 9.09 -4.58
N ALA A 195 -16.80 8.55 -5.70
CA ALA A 195 -15.41 8.19 -5.95
C ALA A 195 -14.79 9.19 -6.91
N SER A 196 -13.76 9.92 -6.48
CA SER A 196 -13.05 10.87 -7.32
C SER A 196 -11.73 10.25 -7.81
N MET A 197 -11.65 9.94 -9.10
CA MET A 197 -10.56 9.25 -9.77
C MET A 197 -9.65 10.23 -10.50
N ARG A 198 -8.34 10.05 -10.42
CA ARG A 198 -7.35 10.85 -11.16
C ARG A 198 -7.29 10.44 -12.64
N ILE A 199 -8.43 10.56 -13.30
CA ILE A 199 -8.61 10.26 -14.72
C ILE A 199 -9.30 11.43 -15.40
N ASP A 200 -8.79 11.84 -16.55
CA ASP A 200 -9.34 12.90 -17.37
C ASP A 200 -9.82 12.37 -18.72
N GLY A 201 -10.93 12.94 -19.22
CA GLY A 201 -11.41 12.73 -20.57
C GLY A 201 -11.92 11.32 -20.88
N ARG A 202 -12.27 10.52 -19.87
CA ARG A 202 -12.79 9.16 -20.03
C ARG A 202 -14.18 9.01 -19.43
N LYS A 203 -15.05 8.27 -20.10
CA LYS A 203 -16.37 7.90 -19.59
C LYS A 203 -16.23 6.67 -18.69
N PRO A 204 -16.72 6.68 -17.46
CA PRO A 204 -16.70 5.52 -16.59
C PRO A 204 -17.79 4.51 -16.93
N GLU A 205 -17.53 3.25 -16.68
CA GLU A 205 -18.48 2.14 -16.68
C GLU A 205 -18.36 1.39 -15.34
N CYS A 206 -19.47 0.88 -14.83
CA CYS A 206 -19.46 0.05 -13.64
C CYS A 206 -19.60 -1.42 -14.02
N TRP A 207 -18.63 -2.22 -13.62
CA TRP A 207 -18.59 -3.66 -13.86
C TRP A 207 -18.80 -4.40 -12.55
N ASN A 208 -19.84 -5.19 -12.47
CA ASN A 208 -20.08 -6.04 -11.30
C ASN A 208 -19.27 -7.34 -11.43
N PRO A 209 -18.24 -7.56 -10.58
CA PRO A 209 -17.36 -8.72 -10.72
C PRO A 209 -18.03 -10.04 -10.34
N VAL A 210 -19.19 -10.00 -9.66
CA VAL A 210 -19.92 -11.20 -9.25
C VAL A 210 -20.90 -11.66 -10.32
N THR A 211 -21.66 -10.71 -10.91
CA THR A 211 -22.68 -11.01 -11.90
C THR A 211 -22.19 -10.90 -13.35
N GLY A 212 -21.09 -10.18 -13.58
CA GLY A 212 -20.61 -9.83 -14.91
C GLY A 212 -21.42 -8.74 -15.60
N GLU A 213 -22.37 -8.12 -14.91
CA GLU A 213 -23.19 -7.03 -15.46
C GLU A 213 -22.33 -5.77 -15.67
N ILE A 214 -22.56 -5.11 -16.80
CA ILE A 214 -21.88 -3.85 -17.16
C ILE A 214 -22.95 -2.76 -17.26
N THR A 215 -22.78 -1.70 -16.48
CA THR A 215 -23.61 -0.50 -16.52
C THR A 215 -22.79 0.63 -17.12
N ALA A 216 -23.11 1.03 -18.35
CA ALA A 216 -22.38 2.06 -19.10
C ALA A 216 -22.89 3.50 -18.87
N ASP A 217 -24.11 3.64 -18.35
CA ASP A 217 -24.75 4.94 -18.12
C ASP A 217 -24.84 5.26 -16.63
N ILE A 218 -23.67 5.33 -15.98
CA ILE A 218 -23.57 5.82 -14.62
C ILE A 218 -23.41 7.35 -14.63
N PRO A 219 -24.05 8.06 -13.69
CA PRO A 219 -23.82 9.49 -13.53
C PRO A 219 -22.36 9.78 -13.19
N TYR A 220 -21.78 10.75 -13.86
CA TYR A 220 -20.43 11.22 -13.55
C TYR A 220 -20.25 12.70 -13.90
N GLU A 221 -19.28 13.33 -13.29
CA GLU A 221 -18.89 14.70 -13.57
C GLU A 221 -17.38 14.75 -13.86
N GLN A 222 -17.00 15.47 -14.89
CA GLN A 222 -15.59 15.75 -15.17
C GLN A 222 -15.18 17.03 -14.50
N LYS A 223 -14.27 16.96 -13.54
CA LYS A 223 -13.77 18.12 -12.78
C LYS A 223 -12.27 18.29 -12.99
N SER A 224 -11.89 19.25 -13.83
CA SER A 224 -10.49 19.47 -14.14
C SER A 224 -9.85 18.17 -14.70
N TYR A 225 -8.90 17.61 -14.00
CA TYR A 225 -8.20 16.35 -14.35
C TYR A 225 -8.75 15.12 -13.60
N ARG A 226 -9.95 15.19 -13.04
CA ARG A 226 -10.59 14.11 -12.26
C ARG A 226 -11.99 13.80 -12.79
N THR A 227 -12.37 12.54 -12.66
CA THR A 227 -13.72 12.03 -12.92
C THR A 227 -14.37 11.63 -11.59
N GLU A 228 -15.58 12.12 -11.33
CA GLU A 228 -16.35 11.88 -10.10
C GLU A 228 -17.71 11.29 -10.38
#